data_28cfcdc1f6ea59c5da7e1f323c64dc7b
#
_entry.id   28cfcdc1f6ea59c5da7e1f323c64dc7b
#
_cell.length_a   1.000
_cell.length_b   1.000
_cell.length_c   1.000
_cell.angle_alpha   90.00
_cell.angle_beta   90.00
_cell.angle_gamma   90.00
#
_symmetry.space_group_name_H-M   'P 1'
#
loop_
_entity.id
_entity.type
_entity.pdbx_description
1 polymer ?
#
loop_
_entity_poly.entity_id
_entity_poly.type
_entity_poly.pdbx_seq_one_letter_code
_entity_poly.pdbx_strand_id
1 'polypeptide(L)'
;DNFNYQFTSLCFCGHSHVPVAFCKKPIATNLEELEEWNYNPEIEDDNFDYTLADELPVEVKVGYKYLFNVGSIGQPRNRDPRASFAVLDTVSRYVTRYRLPYDIASQQQKILDAGLPERLALRLANGS
;
A
#
# COMPACT_ATOMS: atom_id res chain seq x y z
N ASP A 1 -11.47 12.96 -0.98
CA ASP A 1 -10.02 12.88 -1.20
C ASP A 1 -9.31 12.81 0.16
N ASN A 2 -8.71 11.66 0.49
CA ASN A 2 -8.07 11.41 1.80
C ASN A 2 -6.89 12.36 2.07
N PHE A 3 -6.20 12.83 1.03
CA PHE A 3 -5.08 13.75 1.18
C PHE A 3 -5.46 15.12 1.74
N ASN A 4 -6.71 15.55 1.62
CA ASN A 4 -7.17 16.82 2.17
C ASN A 4 -7.24 16.79 3.70
N TYR A 5 -7.41 15.60 4.27
CA TYR A 5 -7.46 15.38 5.72
C TYR A 5 -6.14 14.88 6.29
N GLN A 6 -5.14 14.64 5.45
CA GLN A 6 -3.82 14.20 5.88
C GLN A 6 -2.94 15.40 6.23
N PHE A 7 -2.60 15.57 7.51
CA PHE A 7 -1.74 16.66 8.00
C PHE A 7 -0.24 16.30 7.95
N THR A 8 0.09 15.01 7.84
CA THR A 8 1.48 14.52 7.77
C THR A 8 1.87 14.24 6.31
N SER A 9 3.17 14.24 6.02
CA SER A 9 3.67 13.85 4.70
C SER A 9 3.51 12.36 4.41
N LEU A 10 3.39 11.54 5.44
CA LEU A 10 3.35 10.09 5.33
C LEU A 10 2.22 9.52 6.17
N CYS A 11 1.44 8.64 5.58
CA CYS A 11 0.38 7.90 6.25
C CYS A 11 0.41 6.43 5.83
N PHE A 12 0.29 5.53 6.80
CA PHE A 12 0.11 4.10 6.58
C PHE A 12 -1.30 3.69 6.95
N CYS A 13 -1.89 2.84 6.17
CA CYS A 13 -3.22 2.28 6.41
C CYS A 13 -3.29 0.80 6.06
N GLY A 14 -4.42 0.20 6.39
CA GLY A 14 -4.77 -1.17 6.06
C GLY A 14 -6.19 -1.27 5.53
N HIS A 15 -6.98 -2.21 6.04
CA HIS A 15 -8.40 -2.46 5.82
C HIS A 15 -8.75 -3.14 4.49
N SER A 16 -8.33 -2.63 3.34
CA SER A 16 -8.65 -3.28 2.05
C SER A 16 -7.89 -4.60 1.87
N HIS A 17 -6.79 -4.80 2.59
CA HIS A 17 -5.86 -5.92 2.47
C HIS A 17 -5.21 -6.03 1.08
N VAL A 18 -5.30 -4.97 0.30
CA VAL A 18 -4.66 -4.84 -1.02
C VAL A 18 -3.56 -3.81 -0.89
N PRO A 19 -2.30 -4.18 -1.09
CA PRO A 19 -1.21 -3.22 -1.00
C PRO A 19 -1.25 -2.24 -2.16
N VAL A 20 -1.15 -0.96 -1.84
CA VAL A 20 -1.13 0.13 -2.82
C VAL A 20 -0.46 1.36 -2.21
N ALA A 21 0.26 2.12 -3.00
CA ALA A 21 0.81 3.40 -2.60
C ALA A 21 0.23 4.52 -3.46
N PHE A 22 -0.16 5.61 -2.81
CA PHE A 22 -0.62 6.83 -3.45
C PHE A 22 0.34 7.96 -3.09
N CYS A 23 0.67 8.78 -4.08
CA CYS A 23 1.52 9.93 -3.91
C CYS A 23 0.79 11.18 -4.42
N LYS A 24 0.75 12.23 -3.62
CA LYS A 24 0.27 13.55 -4.02
C LYS A 24 1.45 14.51 -4.04
N LYS A 25 1.68 15.13 -5.18
CA LYS A 25 2.70 16.17 -5.35
C LYS A 25 2.34 17.41 -4.52
N PRO A 26 3.32 18.24 -4.14
CA PRO A 26 3.04 19.52 -3.50
C PRO A 26 2.19 20.39 -4.42
N ILE A 27 1.29 21.16 -3.83
CA ILE A 27 0.57 22.19 -4.57
C ILE A 27 1.59 23.26 -4.97
N ALA A 28 1.62 23.62 -6.26
CA ALA A 28 2.41 24.72 -6.76
C ALA A 28 2.13 25.99 -5.97
N THR A 29 3.16 26.71 -5.57
CA THR A 29 3.05 27.93 -4.76
C THR A 29 3.02 29.21 -5.61
N ASN A 30 3.28 29.09 -6.90
CA ASN A 30 3.25 30.18 -7.86
C ASN A 30 2.38 29.84 -9.10
N LEU A 31 1.95 30.88 -9.82
CA LEU A 31 1.08 30.72 -10.99
C LEU A 31 1.78 30.02 -12.15
N GLU A 32 3.10 30.20 -12.29
CA GLU A 32 3.88 29.56 -13.35
C GLU A 32 3.96 28.06 -13.15
N GLU A 33 4.15 27.60 -11.91
CA GLU A 33 4.09 26.17 -11.56
C GLU A 33 2.66 25.61 -11.74
N LEU A 34 1.62 26.42 -11.51
CA LEU A 34 0.23 26.00 -11.73
C LEU A 34 -0.11 25.86 -13.23
N GLU A 35 0.53 26.62 -14.11
CA GLU A 35 0.34 26.50 -15.56
C GLU A 35 1.03 25.25 -16.12
N GLU A 36 2.16 24.81 -15.55
CA GLU A 36 2.76 23.50 -15.84
C GLU A 36 1.91 22.34 -15.27
N TRP A 37 1.11 22.62 -14.26
CA TRP A 37 0.15 21.72 -13.66
C TRP A 37 -1.22 21.79 -14.35
N ASN A 38 -1.24 21.83 -15.66
CA ASN A 38 -2.48 21.61 -16.37
C ASN A 38 -3.06 20.29 -15.91
N TYR A 39 -4.18 20.38 -15.19
CA TYR A 39 -4.99 19.26 -14.78
C TYR A 39 -5.36 18.46 -16.03
N ASN A 40 -4.54 17.48 -16.34
CA ASN A 40 -4.89 16.46 -17.31
C ASN A 40 -5.29 15.24 -16.49
N PRO A 41 -6.57 14.85 -16.49
CA PRO A 41 -7.03 13.67 -15.79
C PRO A 41 -6.32 12.38 -16.24
N GLU A 42 -5.72 12.37 -17.44
CA GLU A 42 -4.85 11.29 -17.90
C GLU A 42 -3.48 11.30 -17.22
N ILE A 43 -3.03 12.43 -16.63
CA ILE A 43 -1.79 12.54 -15.87
C ILE A 43 -2.02 12.21 -14.38
N GLU A 44 -3.24 12.25 -13.87
CA GLU A 44 -3.51 11.77 -12.51
C GLU A 44 -3.26 10.27 -12.38
N ASP A 45 -3.41 9.50 -13.43
CA ASP A 45 -3.05 8.09 -13.45
C ASP A 45 -1.52 7.89 -13.34
N ASP A 46 -0.70 8.78 -13.89
CA ASP A 46 0.75 8.76 -13.74
C ASP A 46 1.24 9.14 -12.32
N ASN A 47 0.37 9.74 -11.49
CA ASN A 47 0.68 10.01 -10.09
C ASN A 47 0.38 8.83 -9.16
N PHE A 48 -0.34 7.84 -9.66
CA PHE A 48 -0.63 6.61 -8.96
C PHE A 48 0.19 5.50 -9.59
N ASP A 49 1.44 5.38 -9.14
CA ASP A 49 2.23 4.22 -9.53
C ASP A 49 1.69 2.97 -8.82
N TYR A 50 0.63 2.39 -9.38
CA TYR A 50 0.09 1.10 -8.96
C TYR A 50 1.11 -0.03 -9.11
N THR A 51 2.16 0.23 -9.88
CA THR A 51 3.24 -0.70 -10.15
C THR A 51 4.42 -0.48 -9.24
N LEU A 52 4.30 0.33 -8.18
CA LEU A 52 5.32 0.28 -7.16
C LEU A 52 5.44 -1.19 -6.78
N ALA A 53 6.35 -1.80 -7.54
CA ALA A 53 6.58 -3.22 -7.51
C ALA A 53 6.67 -3.61 -6.06
N ASP A 54 6.12 -4.74 -5.72
CA ASP A 54 5.98 -5.21 -4.35
C ASP A 54 7.29 -5.13 -3.54
N GLU A 55 8.39 -4.78 -4.15
CA GLU A 55 9.73 -4.90 -3.60
C GLU A 55 10.64 -3.70 -3.89
N LEU A 56 10.23 -2.69 -4.66
CA LEU A 56 11.07 -1.52 -4.88
C LEU A 56 10.87 -0.48 -3.77
N PRO A 57 11.98 0.07 -3.22
CA PRO A 57 11.91 1.14 -2.24
C PRO A 57 11.30 2.41 -2.84
N VAL A 58 10.38 3.04 -2.11
CA VAL A 58 9.79 4.33 -2.48
C VAL A 58 10.45 5.43 -1.67
N GLU A 59 11.08 6.38 -2.33
CA GLU A 59 11.64 7.56 -1.70
C GLU A 59 10.53 8.50 -1.21
N VAL A 60 10.55 8.85 0.06
CA VAL A 60 9.63 9.84 0.64
C VAL A 60 10.21 11.24 0.45
N LYS A 61 9.84 11.91 -0.64
CA LYS A 61 10.32 13.25 -1.01
C LYS A 61 9.72 14.33 -0.13
N VAL A 62 10.50 15.36 0.15
CA VAL A 62 10.03 16.55 0.89
C VAL A 62 8.95 17.27 0.07
N GLY A 63 7.90 17.75 0.75
CA GLY A 63 6.78 18.44 0.12
C GLY A 63 5.69 17.53 -0.44
N TYR A 64 5.98 16.27 -0.69
CA TYR A 64 5.00 15.30 -1.16
C TYR A 64 4.21 14.68 0.00
N LYS A 65 3.00 14.23 -0.28
CA LYS A 65 2.20 13.42 0.64
C LYS A 65 2.07 11.99 0.10
N TYR A 66 2.19 11.03 0.99
CA TYR A 66 2.09 9.61 0.65
C TYR A 66 1.07 8.92 1.53
N LEU A 67 0.29 8.05 0.92
CA LEU A 67 -0.62 7.14 1.60
C LEU A 67 -0.28 5.71 1.17
N PHE A 68 0.21 4.89 2.09
CA PHE A 68 0.54 3.50 1.85
C PHE A 68 -0.48 2.58 2.50
N ASN A 69 -1.17 1.79 1.71
CA ASN A 69 -1.80 0.58 2.21
C ASN A 69 -0.77 -0.55 2.12
N VAL A 70 -0.37 -1.07 3.25
CA VAL A 70 0.71 -2.07 3.33
C VAL A 70 0.24 -3.49 3.00
N GLY A 71 -1.04 -3.67 2.72
CA GLY A 71 -1.62 -4.98 2.47
C GLY A 71 -2.03 -5.69 3.76
N SER A 72 -1.77 -6.98 3.86
CA SER A 72 -2.17 -7.78 5.02
C SER A 72 -1.15 -8.87 5.34
N ILE A 73 -0.87 -9.03 6.64
CA ILE A 73 -0.08 -10.16 7.14
C ILE A 73 -0.95 -11.43 7.19
N GLY A 74 -2.22 -11.31 7.59
CA GLY A 74 -3.05 -12.46 7.92
C GLY A 74 -4.11 -12.81 6.88
N GLN A 75 -4.46 -11.91 5.97
CA GLN A 75 -5.52 -12.13 4.99
C GLN A 75 -5.34 -11.29 3.72
N PRO A 76 -4.31 -11.56 2.90
CA PRO A 76 -4.11 -10.86 1.64
C PRO A 76 -5.31 -11.05 0.70
N ARG A 77 -5.65 -10.02 -0.08
CA ARG A 77 -6.82 -10.01 -0.99
C ARG A 77 -6.48 -9.55 -2.41
N ASN A 78 -5.25 -9.69 -2.80
CA ASN A 78 -4.76 -9.29 -4.13
C ASN A 78 -4.23 -10.46 -4.96
N ARG A 79 -4.70 -11.69 -4.64
CA ARG A 79 -4.31 -12.96 -5.28
C ARG A 79 -2.85 -13.37 -5.05
N ASP A 80 -2.21 -12.77 -4.08
CA ASP A 80 -0.90 -13.19 -3.62
C ASP A 80 -1.02 -13.62 -2.15
N PRO A 81 -0.83 -14.91 -1.83
CA PRO A 81 -1.04 -15.43 -0.49
C PRO A 81 0.05 -15.05 0.51
N ARG A 82 1.15 -14.44 0.06
CA ARG A 82 2.26 -14.05 0.92
C ARG A 82 1.86 -12.93 1.89
N ALA A 83 2.38 -12.97 3.10
CA ALA A 83 2.22 -11.90 4.06
C ALA A 83 2.85 -10.60 3.56
N SER A 84 2.13 -9.49 3.63
CA SER A 84 2.59 -8.19 3.17
C SER A 84 2.73 -7.21 4.33
N PHE A 85 3.88 -6.52 4.40
CA PHE A 85 4.17 -5.45 5.35
C PHE A 85 5.15 -4.44 4.73
N ALA A 86 5.34 -3.31 5.39
CA ALA A 86 6.31 -2.30 4.95
C ALA A 86 7.25 -1.89 6.08
N VAL A 87 8.44 -1.47 5.70
CA VAL A 87 9.46 -0.90 6.58
C VAL A 87 9.76 0.52 6.10
N LEU A 88 9.67 1.48 7.02
CA LEU A 88 10.14 2.85 6.80
C LEU A 88 11.54 2.99 7.39
N ASP A 89 12.52 3.28 6.54
CA ASP A 89 13.82 3.79 7.00
C ASP A 89 13.72 5.30 7.17
N THR A 90 13.78 5.76 8.41
CA THR A 90 13.64 7.18 8.74
C THR A 90 14.88 8.01 8.43
N VAL A 91 16.03 7.37 8.23
CA VAL A 91 17.31 8.04 7.90
C VAL A 91 17.40 8.25 6.40
N SER A 92 17.28 7.19 5.63
CA SER A 92 17.31 7.25 4.16
C SER A 92 16.00 7.75 3.56
N ARG A 93 14.91 7.75 4.35
CA ARG A 93 13.57 8.14 3.94
C ARG A 93 12.98 7.28 2.82
N TYR A 94 13.22 5.99 2.89
CA TYR A 94 12.62 5.03 1.98
C TYR A 94 11.56 4.18 2.69
N VAL A 95 10.48 3.90 1.97
CA VAL A 95 9.48 2.89 2.34
C VAL A 95 9.68 1.69 1.44
N THR A 96 9.97 0.54 2.02
CA THR A 96 10.11 -0.72 1.28
C THR A 96 9.01 -1.66 1.71
N ARG A 97 8.25 -2.18 0.75
CA ARG A 97 7.23 -3.20 0.98
C ARG A 97 7.84 -4.58 0.79
N TYR A 98 7.49 -5.50 1.67
CA TYR A 98 7.95 -6.87 1.67
C TYR A 98 6.78 -7.83 1.56
N ARG A 99 7.02 -8.94 0.88
CA ARG A 99 6.14 -10.10 0.85
C ARG A 99 6.91 -11.33 1.29
N LEU A 100 6.40 -11.96 2.34
CA LEU A 100 7.03 -13.15 2.90
C LEU A 100 6.11 -14.37 2.76
N PRO A 101 6.64 -15.49 2.26
CA PRO A 101 5.94 -16.76 2.36
C PRO A 101 5.88 -17.19 3.83
N TYR A 102 4.81 -17.87 4.20
CA TYR A 102 4.62 -18.45 5.53
C TYR A 102 3.92 -19.80 5.41
N ASP A 103 3.87 -20.55 6.51
CA ASP A 103 3.17 -21.83 6.55
C ASP A 103 1.64 -21.64 6.53
N ILE A 104 1.12 -21.53 5.33
CA ILE A 104 -0.32 -21.34 5.09
C ILE A 104 -1.12 -22.55 5.60
N ALA A 105 -0.63 -23.76 5.38
CA ALA A 105 -1.34 -24.97 5.77
C ALA A 105 -1.53 -25.03 7.29
N SER A 106 -0.49 -24.71 8.07
CA SER A 106 -0.59 -24.61 9.52
C SER A 106 -1.58 -23.55 9.97
N GLN A 107 -1.65 -22.39 9.30
CA GLN A 107 -2.61 -21.35 9.63
C GLN A 107 -4.05 -21.74 9.26
N GLN A 108 -4.23 -22.40 8.13
CA GLN A 108 -5.54 -22.97 7.74
C GLN A 108 -6.04 -23.95 8.80
N GLN A 109 -5.19 -24.85 9.26
CA GLN A 109 -5.56 -25.82 10.29
C GLN A 109 -5.98 -25.13 11.59
N LYS A 110 -5.23 -24.11 12.04
CA LYS A 110 -5.61 -23.32 13.24
C LYS A 110 -6.98 -22.66 13.13
N ILE A 111 -7.34 -22.18 11.93
CA ILE A 111 -8.67 -21.61 11.68
C ILE A 111 -9.76 -22.67 11.83
N LEU A 112 -9.54 -23.86 11.27
CA LEU A 112 -10.48 -24.98 11.37
C LEU A 112 -10.59 -25.49 12.80
N ASP A 113 -9.49 -25.65 13.51
CA ASP A 113 -9.45 -26.10 14.91
C ASP A 113 -10.18 -25.12 15.85
N ALA A 114 -10.17 -23.82 15.49
CA ALA A 114 -10.92 -22.79 16.19
C ALA A 114 -12.43 -22.80 15.87
N GLY A 115 -12.91 -23.71 15.04
CA GLY A 115 -14.32 -23.81 14.65
C GLY A 115 -14.78 -22.66 13.75
N LEU A 116 -13.87 -21.93 13.12
CA LEU A 116 -14.21 -20.85 12.21
C LEU A 116 -14.63 -21.40 10.83
N PRO A 117 -15.42 -20.64 10.05
CA PRO A 117 -15.87 -21.07 8.74
C PRO A 117 -14.73 -21.48 7.80
N GLU A 118 -14.82 -22.65 7.18
CA GLU A 118 -13.80 -23.21 6.26
C GLU A 118 -13.37 -22.22 5.18
N ARG A 119 -14.26 -21.40 4.66
CA ARG A 119 -13.95 -20.36 3.67
C ARG A 119 -12.83 -19.41 4.11
N LEU A 120 -12.67 -19.17 5.42
CA LEU A 120 -11.63 -18.32 5.97
C LEU A 120 -10.26 -18.98 5.89
N ALA A 121 -10.22 -20.31 5.99
CA ALA A 121 -9.00 -21.09 5.78
C ALA A 121 -8.64 -21.16 4.30
N LEU A 122 -9.59 -21.52 3.43
CA LEU A 122 -9.37 -21.72 2.00
C LEU A 122 -8.84 -20.46 1.30
N ARG A 123 -9.36 -19.28 1.65
CA ARG A 123 -8.95 -18.02 1.04
C ARG A 123 -7.49 -17.66 1.28
N LEU A 124 -6.84 -18.17 2.35
CA LEU A 124 -5.43 -17.89 2.62
C LEU A 124 -4.52 -18.42 1.51
N ALA A 125 -4.85 -19.58 0.95
CA ALA A 125 -4.05 -20.19 -0.12
C ALA A 125 -4.12 -19.39 -1.44
N ASN A 126 -5.19 -18.64 -1.64
CA ASN A 126 -5.46 -17.93 -2.89
C ASN A 126 -5.22 -16.41 -2.78
N GLY A 127 -4.99 -15.89 -1.58
CA GLY A 127 -4.88 -14.45 -1.35
C GLY A 127 -6.16 -13.69 -1.75
N SER A 128 -7.33 -14.23 -1.38
CA SER A 128 -8.65 -13.70 -1.80
C SER A 128 -9.57 -13.34 -0.64
#